data_ab314094c2bbcd3653fdd13c4d0c9abe
#
_entry.id   ab314094c2bbcd3653fdd13c4d0c9abe
#
_cell.length_a   1.000
_cell.length_b   1.000
_cell.length_c   1.000
_cell.angle_alpha   90.00
_cell.angle_beta   90.00
_cell.angle_gamma   90.00
#
_symmetry.space_group_name_H-M   'P 1'
#
loop_
_entity.id
_entity.type
_entity.pdbx_description
1 polymer ?
#
loop_
_entity_poly.entity_id
_entity_poly.type
_entity_poly.pdbx_seq_one_letter_code
_entity_poly.pdbx_strand_id
1 'polypeptide(L)' 'MSQTISYSVPGMTCDHCKHAVTSELSAVAGVAGVDVDLETKLVKVTGEGLDDQVLRAAIEEAGYEAV' A
#
# COMPACT_ATOMS: atom_id res chain seq x y z
N MET A 1 -5.38 18.94 -0.40
CA MET A 1 -5.78 18.13 -1.56
C MET A 1 -5.26 16.73 -1.40
N SER A 2 -6.03 15.73 -1.82
CA SER A 2 -5.61 14.35 -1.66
C SER A 2 -4.56 13.96 -2.70
N GLN A 3 -3.64 13.12 -2.27
CA GLN A 3 -2.61 12.54 -3.13
C GLN A 3 -2.94 11.08 -3.38
N THR A 4 -2.53 10.58 -4.53
CA THR A 4 -2.66 9.16 -4.85
C THR A 4 -1.30 8.66 -5.31
N ILE A 5 -0.77 7.66 -4.62
CA ILE A 5 0.52 7.05 -4.96
C ILE A 5 0.27 5.57 -5.23
N SER A 6 0.82 5.08 -6.35
CA SER A 6 0.68 3.68 -6.72
C SER A 6 2.01 2.96 -6.57
N TYR A 7 1.92 1.72 -6.08
CA TYR A 7 3.09 0.85 -5.96
C TYR A 7 2.81 -0.46 -6.65
N SER A 8 3.85 -1.04 -7.24
CA SER A 8 3.78 -2.39 -7.79
C SER A 8 4.32 -3.36 -6.74
N VAL A 9 3.50 -4.33 -6.34
CA VAL A 9 3.88 -5.32 -5.33
C VAL A 9 3.64 -6.71 -5.91
N PRO A 10 4.58 -7.22 -6.71
CA PRO A 10 4.37 -8.48 -7.43
C PRO A 10 4.24 -9.70 -6.54
N GLY A 11 4.64 -9.60 -5.28
CA GLY A 11 4.49 -10.70 -4.32
C GLY A 11 3.08 -10.91 -3.80
N MET A 12 2.16 -9.97 -4.06
CA MET A 12 0.76 -10.13 -3.64
C MET A 12 0.05 -11.09 -4.57
N THR A 13 -0.37 -12.24 -4.05
CA THR A 13 -1.00 -13.27 -4.87
C THR A 13 -2.34 -13.76 -4.34
N CYS A 14 -2.76 -13.29 -3.16
CA CYS A 14 -4.01 -13.76 -2.55
C CYS A 14 -4.60 -12.69 -1.64
N ASP A 15 -5.82 -12.94 -1.14
CA ASP A 15 -6.53 -12.00 -0.28
C ASP A 15 -5.81 -11.74 1.04
N HIS A 16 -5.11 -12.72 1.57
CA HIS A 16 -4.33 -12.54 2.79
C HIS A 16 -3.23 -11.50 2.60
N CYS A 17 -2.58 -11.55 1.44
CA CYS A 17 -1.55 -10.57 1.08
C CYS A 17 -2.16 -9.16 0.99
N LYS A 18 -3.30 -9.06 0.33
CA LYS A 18 -4.04 -7.81 0.22
C LYS A 18 -4.39 -7.25 1.60
N HIS A 19 -4.90 -8.08 2.49
CA HIS A 19 -5.26 -7.67 3.85
C HIS A 19 -4.05 -7.18 4.64
N ALA A 20 -2.94 -7.88 4.55
CA ALA A 20 -1.72 -7.50 5.27
C ALA A 20 -1.23 -6.13 4.81
N VAL A 21 -1.14 -5.92 3.51
CA VAL A 21 -0.69 -4.64 2.95
C VAL A 21 -1.68 -3.53 3.29
N THR A 22 -2.97 -3.77 3.14
CA THR A 22 -4.00 -2.79 3.44
C THR A 22 -3.95 -2.37 4.92
N SER A 23 -3.81 -3.34 5.80
CA SER A 23 -3.76 -3.09 7.24
C SER A 23 -2.55 -2.22 7.62
N GLU A 24 -1.39 -2.55 7.10
CA GLU A 24 -0.18 -1.80 7.40
C GLU A 24 -0.23 -0.39 6.83
N LEU A 25 -0.70 -0.23 5.60
CA LEU A 25 -0.81 1.09 4.98
C LEU A 25 -1.88 1.95 5.65
N SER A 26 -2.99 1.35 6.07
CA SER A 26 -4.06 2.08 6.77
C SER A 26 -3.61 2.63 8.11
N ALA A 27 -2.58 2.05 8.71
CA ALA A 27 -2.03 2.52 9.98
C ALA A 27 -1.11 3.72 9.81
N VAL A 28 -0.73 4.05 8.59
CA VAL A 28 0.15 5.19 8.31
C VAL A 28 -0.63 6.49 8.44
N ALA A 29 -0.04 7.47 9.13
CA ALA A 29 -0.66 8.79 9.30
C ALA A 29 -0.81 9.47 7.93
N GLY A 30 -1.97 10.09 7.71
CA GLY A 30 -2.27 10.77 6.46
C GLY A 30 -2.95 9.91 5.41
N VAL A 31 -2.97 8.60 5.58
CA VAL A 31 -3.63 7.70 4.63
C VAL A 31 -5.15 7.75 4.83
N ALA A 32 -5.86 8.16 3.79
CA ALA A 32 -7.33 8.20 3.79
C ALA A 32 -7.93 6.91 3.26
N GLY A 33 -7.25 6.25 2.33
CA GLY A 33 -7.73 4.99 1.78
C GLY A 33 -6.65 4.21 1.09
N VAL A 34 -6.86 2.90 0.96
CA VAL A 34 -5.94 1.99 0.28
C VAL A 34 -6.77 1.12 -0.67
N ASP A 35 -6.34 1.05 -1.91
CA ASP A 35 -6.97 0.22 -2.92
C ASP A 35 -5.93 -0.77 -3.46
N VAL A 36 -6.23 -2.05 -3.38
CA VAL A 36 -5.32 -3.11 -3.81
C VAL A 36 -5.95 -3.89 -4.95
N ASP A 37 -5.23 -4.01 -6.06
CA ASP A 37 -5.64 -4.78 -7.21
C ASP A 37 -4.73 -6.01 -7.34
N LEU A 38 -5.30 -7.19 -7.14
CA LEU A 38 -4.54 -8.44 -7.21
C LEU A 38 -4.27 -8.88 -8.65
N GLU A 39 -5.05 -8.41 -9.62
CA GLU A 39 -4.82 -8.74 -11.03
C GLU A 39 -3.56 -8.06 -11.55
N THR A 40 -3.43 -6.76 -11.29
CA THR A 40 -2.29 -5.97 -11.77
C THR A 40 -1.16 -5.91 -10.74
N LYS A 41 -1.40 -6.41 -9.54
CA LYS A 41 -0.45 -6.33 -8.41
C LYS A 41 -0.12 -4.89 -8.03
N LEU A 42 -1.09 -4.00 -8.16
CA LEU A 42 -0.92 -2.59 -7.83
C LEU A 42 -1.60 -2.24 -6.52
N VAL A 43 -0.95 -1.38 -5.77
CA VAL A 43 -1.49 -0.83 -4.52
C VAL A 43 -1.59 0.68 -4.70
N LYS A 44 -2.79 1.23 -4.55
CA LYS A 44 -3.01 2.67 -4.62
C LYS A 44 -3.31 3.20 -3.22
N VAL A 45 -2.53 4.16 -2.81
CA VAL A 45 -2.69 4.79 -1.49
C VAL A 45 -3.16 6.23 -1.71
N THR A 46 -4.26 6.59 -1.09
CA THR A 46 -4.83 7.93 -1.19
C THR A 46 -4.79 8.59 0.18
N GLY A 47 -4.43 9.86 0.23
CA GLY A 47 -4.38 10.59 1.49
C GLY A 47 -3.70 11.94 1.32
N GLU A 48 -3.28 12.52 2.43
CA GLU A 48 -2.60 13.82 2.45
C GLU A 48 -1.30 13.72 3.24
N GLY A 49 -0.29 14.47 2.80
CA GLY A 49 1.01 14.46 3.46
C GLY A 49 1.70 13.11 3.41
N LEU A 50 1.48 12.35 2.33
CA LEU A 50 2.04 11.02 2.19
C LEU A 50 3.54 11.06 1.95
N ASP A 51 4.27 10.17 2.63
CA ASP A 51 5.70 10.03 2.48
C ASP A 51 5.99 8.66 1.83
N ASP A 52 6.65 8.70 0.68
CA ASP A 52 6.99 7.50 -0.08
C ASP A 52 7.77 6.48 0.75
N GLN A 53 8.75 6.94 1.53
CA GLN A 53 9.55 6.04 2.36
C GLN A 53 8.73 5.35 3.44
N VAL A 54 7.80 6.09 4.04
CA VAL A 54 6.93 5.53 5.08
C VAL A 54 5.97 4.50 4.49
N LEU A 55 5.43 4.78 3.31
CA LEU A 55 4.53 3.85 2.62
C LEU A 55 5.26 2.58 2.20
N ARG A 56 6.48 2.72 1.69
CA ARG A 56 7.29 1.56 1.32
C ARG A 56 7.66 0.73 2.54
N ALA A 57 7.98 1.39 3.65
CA ALA A 57 8.27 0.70 4.90
C ALA A 57 7.06 -0.08 5.41
N ALA A 58 5.86 0.47 5.26
CA ALA A 58 4.63 -0.22 5.65
C ALA A 58 4.42 -1.47 4.80
N ILE A 59 4.69 -1.40 3.50
CA ILE A 59 4.60 -2.56 2.61
C ILE A 59 5.61 -3.63 3.03
N GLU A 60 6.81 -3.23 3.39
CA GLU A 60 7.85 -4.14 3.87
C GLU A 60 7.46 -4.79 5.20
N GLU A 61 6.84 -4.03 6.10
CA GLU A 61 6.36 -4.56 7.37
C GLU A 61 5.28 -5.63 7.15
N ALA A 62 4.51 -5.51 6.07
CA ALA A 62 3.54 -6.53 5.70
C ALA A 62 4.20 -7.79 5.14
N GLY A 63 5.52 -7.75 4.88
CA GLY A 63 6.25 -8.88 4.34
C GLY A 63 6.40 -8.86 2.83
N TYR A 64 6.19 -7.73 2.19
CA TYR A 64 6.25 -7.58 0.73
C TYR A 64 7.20 -6.48 0.33
N GLU A 65 7.52 -6.43 -0.96
CA GLU A 65 8.42 -5.45 -1.52
C GLU A 65 7.70 -4.64 -2.60
N ALA A 66 7.75 -3.30 -2.48
CA ALA A 66 7.27 -2.42 -3.53
C ALA A 66 8.38 -2.24 -4.58
N VAL A 67 8.00 -2.35 -5.82
CA VAL A 67 8.93 -2.21 -6.94
C VAL A 67 8.79 -0.82 -7.56
#